data_42d9cad1778afaae6949b049922a6f5f
#
_entry.id   42d9cad1778afaae6949b049922a6f5f
#
_cell.length_a   1.000
_cell.length_b   1.000
_cell.length_c   1.000
_cell.angle_alpha   90.00
_cell.angle_beta   90.00
_cell.angle_gamma   90.00
#
_symmetry.space_group_name_H-M   'P 1'
#
loop_
_entity.id
_entity.type
_entity.pdbx_description
1 polymer ?
#
loop_
_entity_poly.entity_id
_entity_poly.type
_entity_poly.pdbx_seq_one_letter_code
_entity_poly.pdbx_strand_id
1 'polypeptide(L)'
;MTSVTSLPVSPAAPDLAPRLHALRERMARQNWQAVLVPSSDPHLSEYLPERWQGRVWLSGFTGSSGTLLVSSTRAAVFTDSRYWEQAEAELAGSGVDLVKLEGSAVLAYLAWLEDLALPTSPAQAPTLAVDGAVMGLAQTQQLRDALGSEGWQLFTQLDVLDGIWPDRPGLPTAPVYEHALPHAATSRADKLAGVRAQMHDRGATHHWIATLDDLAWLLNLRGADVEYNPVFLGHALVTLDAVTLFVGEGKIDAALAARLAQDGVTVQPYGEALPTLAALPADSVMLLDPKRVTWGLREAVPTGVKVVEAINPSTLAKSRKTDAEAAFIREAMERDGAAMCVFYAWLEQALGREHVSELTIDERMTAERAKQPGYVSLSFPTIAGFNANGALPHYRATPEAYAVLSTPAGLTAEGLLLIDSGAQYLGGTTDITRVWAIGTPTAAQKRDYTLVLKGTLGLSRMRFPQGTLAPMLDAVARAPLWAEGLDFGHGTGHGVGYFLNVHEGPQSISKAVPVPDMAMLPGMITSIEPGLYRPGQWGIRIENLVLNVLVTPAVPDAEPGTPEYGRYLAFETLSLCPIDTDCIDRSLLRDDEVQWLNAYHADVLRRLSPLVTGDALAWLQRRTQPL
;
A
#
# COMPACT_ATOMS: atom_id res chain seq x y z
N MET A 1 -7.55 -3.28 -42.85
CA MET A 1 -6.75 -4.42 -42.37
C MET A 1 -5.76 -3.85 -41.38
N THR A 2 -6.17 -3.77 -40.13
CA THR A 2 -5.34 -3.28 -39.00
C THR A 2 -4.48 -4.44 -38.54
N SER A 3 -3.16 -4.32 -38.66
CA SER A 3 -2.22 -5.29 -38.15
C SER A 3 -2.31 -5.30 -36.61
N VAL A 4 -2.78 -6.39 -36.06
CA VAL A 4 -2.64 -6.73 -34.67
C VAL A 4 -1.14 -6.90 -34.42
N THR A 5 -0.51 -5.93 -33.79
CA THR A 5 0.83 -6.07 -33.24
C THR A 5 0.76 -7.14 -32.16
N SER A 6 1.34 -8.30 -32.39
CA SER A 6 1.51 -9.36 -31.42
C SER A 6 2.22 -8.78 -30.19
N LEU A 7 1.66 -9.01 -29.00
CA LEU A 7 2.33 -8.77 -27.73
C LEU A 7 3.74 -9.40 -27.79
N PRO A 8 4.79 -8.72 -27.32
CA PRO A 8 6.12 -9.28 -27.28
C PRO A 8 6.09 -10.57 -26.44
N VAL A 9 6.72 -11.61 -26.95
CA VAL A 9 6.88 -12.89 -26.26
C VAL A 9 7.67 -12.61 -24.99
N SER A 10 7.03 -12.85 -23.83
CA SER A 10 7.68 -12.82 -22.52
C SER A 10 8.98 -13.64 -22.55
N PRO A 11 10.07 -13.23 -21.88
CA PRO A 11 11.25 -14.06 -21.73
C PRO A 11 10.81 -15.43 -21.21
N ALA A 12 11.50 -16.49 -21.64
CA ALA A 12 11.16 -17.86 -21.25
C ALA A 12 10.99 -17.91 -19.73
N ALA A 13 9.76 -18.26 -19.28
CA ALA A 13 9.46 -18.38 -17.86
C ALA A 13 10.54 -19.25 -17.19
N PRO A 14 11.05 -18.88 -16.00
CA PRO A 14 12.04 -19.69 -15.31
C PRO A 14 11.48 -21.12 -15.17
N ASP A 15 12.33 -22.11 -15.37
CA ASP A 15 11.92 -23.52 -15.17
C ASP A 15 11.55 -23.73 -13.70
N LEU A 16 10.26 -23.69 -13.41
CA LEU A 16 9.70 -23.82 -12.05
C LEU A 16 9.54 -25.28 -11.63
N ALA A 17 9.62 -26.21 -12.58
CA ALA A 17 9.40 -27.63 -12.33
C ALA A 17 10.34 -28.19 -11.24
N PRO A 18 11.66 -27.87 -11.20
CA PRO A 18 12.54 -28.33 -10.12
C PRO A 18 12.16 -27.79 -8.74
N ARG A 19 11.71 -26.52 -8.67
CA ARG A 19 11.33 -25.86 -7.40
C ARG A 19 10.05 -26.48 -6.82
N LEU A 20 9.04 -26.64 -7.66
CA LEU A 20 7.78 -27.33 -7.27
C LEU A 20 8.03 -28.82 -6.95
N HIS A 21 8.95 -29.46 -7.66
CA HIS A 21 9.32 -30.85 -7.37
C HIS A 21 9.96 -30.97 -5.97
N ALA A 22 10.93 -30.12 -5.64
CA ALA A 22 11.57 -30.10 -4.33
C ALA A 22 10.56 -29.85 -3.18
N LEU A 23 9.59 -28.94 -3.39
CA LEU A 23 8.51 -28.71 -2.43
C LEU A 23 7.65 -29.97 -2.28
N ARG A 24 7.24 -30.64 -3.37
CA ARG A 24 6.44 -31.86 -3.35
C ARG A 24 7.16 -33.02 -2.68
N GLU A 25 8.48 -33.17 -2.87
CA GLU A 25 9.27 -34.15 -2.11
C GLU A 25 9.27 -33.86 -0.59
N ARG A 26 9.38 -32.57 -0.20
CA ARG A 26 9.25 -32.17 1.21
C ARG A 26 7.86 -32.49 1.75
N MET A 27 6.81 -32.15 1.01
CA MET A 27 5.42 -32.48 1.35
C MET A 27 5.26 -33.99 1.61
N ALA A 28 5.78 -34.83 0.73
CA ALA A 28 5.71 -36.28 0.88
C ALA A 28 6.43 -36.77 2.15
N ARG A 29 7.64 -36.23 2.44
CA ARG A 29 8.39 -36.57 3.66
C ARG A 29 7.67 -36.15 4.94
N GLN A 30 6.93 -35.05 4.91
CA GLN A 30 6.19 -34.50 6.05
C GLN A 30 4.74 -34.95 6.13
N ASN A 31 4.28 -35.75 5.15
CA ASN A 31 2.88 -36.16 5.01
C ASN A 31 1.89 -34.98 4.92
N TRP A 32 2.28 -33.89 4.24
CA TRP A 32 1.40 -32.75 3.92
C TRP A 32 0.69 -32.98 2.58
N GLN A 33 -0.63 -32.82 2.55
CA GLN A 33 -1.43 -32.98 1.34
C GLN A 33 -1.45 -31.72 0.50
N ALA A 34 -1.33 -30.56 1.16
CA ALA A 34 -1.18 -29.26 0.49
C ALA A 34 -0.25 -28.34 1.28
N VAL A 35 0.33 -27.36 0.61
CA VAL A 35 1.13 -26.27 1.18
C VAL A 35 0.57 -24.94 0.69
N LEU A 36 0.43 -23.98 1.60
CA LEU A 36 0.06 -22.60 1.32
C LEU A 36 1.28 -21.71 1.51
N VAL A 37 1.60 -20.88 0.49
CA VAL A 37 2.69 -19.91 0.53
C VAL A 37 2.11 -18.52 0.28
N PRO A 38 1.93 -17.68 1.32
CA PRO A 38 1.36 -16.35 1.20
C PRO A 38 2.39 -15.34 0.67
N SER A 39 1.92 -14.20 0.17
CA SER A 39 2.73 -12.98 0.05
C SER A 39 2.77 -12.30 1.42
N SER A 40 3.68 -12.71 2.28
CA SER A 40 3.78 -12.18 3.63
C SER A 40 5.15 -12.46 4.26
N ASP A 41 5.49 -11.70 5.30
CA ASP A 41 6.69 -11.84 6.11
C ASP A 41 6.32 -11.83 7.61
N PRO A 42 7.29 -12.00 8.56
CA PRO A 42 7.01 -11.96 10.00
C PRO A 42 6.44 -10.64 10.53
N HIS A 43 6.46 -9.60 9.72
CA HIS A 43 6.01 -8.25 10.05
C HIS A 43 4.69 -7.88 9.38
N LEU A 44 4.15 -8.77 8.53
CA LEU A 44 2.96 -8.55 7.70
C LEU A 44 3.12 -7.33 6.79
N SER A 45 4.33 -7.16 6.22
CA SER A 45 4.66 -6.07 5.31
C SER A 45 3.93 -6.23 3.98
N GLU A 46 3.59 -5.13 3.33
CA GLU A 46 2.99 -5.14 1.98
C GLU A 46 4.05 -5.40 0.91
N TYR A 47 5.18 -4.70 0.98
CA TYR A 47 6.36 -4.97 0.15
C TYR A 47 7.31 -5.85 0.93
N LEU A 48 7.71 -6.97 0.32
CA LEU A 48 8.46 -8.01 1.00
C LEU A 48 9.95 -7.92 0.67
N PRO A 49 10.84 -7.98 1.68
CA PRO A 49 12.23 -8.29 1.43
C PRO A 49 12.38 -9.62 0.66
N GLU A 50 13.41 -9.72 -0.16
CA GLU A 50 13.64 -10.86 -1.06
C GLU A 50 13.55 -12.22 -0.37
N ARG A 51 14.00 -12.30 0.89
CA ARG A 51 13.96 -13.53 1.71
C ARG A 51 12.55 -14.14 1.81
N TRP A 52 11.50 -13.34 1.78
CA TRP A 52 10.11 -13.78 1.94
C TRP A 52 9.31 -13.78 0.63
N GLN A 53 9.96 -13.60 -0.52
CA GLN A 53 9.34 -13.71 -1.82
C GLN A 53 9.19 -15.17 -2.29
N GLY A 54 8.85 -16.10 -1.38
CA GLY A 54 8.73 -17.53 -1.66
C GLY A 54 7.66 -17.86 -2.69
N ARG A 55 6.53 -17.14 -2.70
CA ARG A 55 5.50 -17.27 -3.74
C ARG A 55 6.06 -16.93 -5.13
N VAL A 56 6.76 -15.80 -5.25
CA VAL A 56 7.42 -15.38 -6.51
C VAL A 56 8.43 -16.43 -6.96
N TRP A 57 9.26 -16.90 -6.03
CA TRP A 57 10.26 -17.92 -6.32
C TRP A 57 9.66 -19.23 -6.84
N LEU A 58 8.51 -19.68 -6.27
CA LEU A 58 7.85 -20.93 -6.67
C LEU A 58 6.97 -20.81 -7.91
N SER A 59 6.34 -19.67 -8.15
CA SER A 59 5.31 -19.52 -9.19
C SER A 59 5.74 -18.65 -10.37
N GLY A 60 6.79 -17.81 -10.21
CA GLY A 60 7.16 -16.80 -11.20
C GLY A 60 6.21 -15.60 -11.25
N PHE A 61 5.08 -15.62 -10.53
CA PHE A 61 4.15 -14.50 -10.50
C PHE A 61 4.71 -13.36 -9.63
N THR A 62 4.86 -12.16 -10.20
CA THR A 62 5.54 -11.01 -9.58
C THR A 62 4.60 -10.00 -8.92
N GLY A 63 3.28 -10.09 -9.13
CA GLY A 63 2.31 -9.20 -8.48
C GLY A 63 2.47 -9.15 -6.95
N SER A 64 2.28 -8.00 -6.31
CA SER A 64 2.57 -7.84 -4.87
C SER A 64 1.58 -8.59 -3.96
N SER A 65 0.37 -8.90 -4.45
CA SER A 65 -0.67 -9.62 -3.69
C SER A 65 -1.01 -10.95 -4.31
N GLY A 66 -1.06 -12.00 -3.50
CA GLY A 66 -1.48 -13.33 -3.92
C GLY A 66 -1.00 -14.42 -2.95
N THR A 67 -1.57 -15.60 -3.13
CA THR A 67 -1.23 -16.81 -2.36
C THR A 67 -1.04 -17.97 -3.32
N LEU A 68 0.00 -18.77 -3.11
CA LEU A 68 0.22 -19.99 -3.87
C LEU A 68 -0.23 -21.20 -3.03
N LEU A 69 -1.09 -22.06 -3.58
CA LEU A 69 -1.38 -23.39 -3.06
C LEU A 69 -0.72 -24.44 -3.94
N VAL A 70 -0.07 -25.41 -3.32
CA VAL A 70 0.58 -26.54 -3.98
C VAL A 70 0.10 -27.84 -3.37
N SER A 71 -0.33 -28.79 -4.22
CA SER A 71 -0.57 -30.19 -3.85
C SER A 71 0.45 -31.10 -4.55
N SER A 72 0.34 -32.40 -4.31
CA SER A 72 1.21 -33.40 -4.97
C SER A 72 1.16 -33.32 -6.50
N THR A 73 0.05 -32.87 -7.08
CA THR A 73 -0.20 -32.89 -8.55
C THR A 73 -0.52 -31.54 -9.14
N ARG A 74 -1.05 -30.59 -8.37
CA ARG A 74 -1.50 -29.27 -8.84
C ARG A 74 -0.79 -28.15 -8.11
N ALA A 75 -0.76 -26.96 -8.70
CA ALA A 75 -0.36 -25.71 -8.08
C ALA A 75 -1.23 -24.58 -8.63
N ALA A 76 -1.62 -23.61 -7.80
CA ALA A 76 -2.43 -22.47 -8.22
C ALA A 76 -2.08 -21.21 -7.45
N VAL A 77 -2.00 -20.08 -8.15
CA VAL A 77 -1.93 -18.73 -7.58
C VAL A 77 -3.33 -18.17 -7.47
N PHE A 78 -3.66 -17.67 -6.29
CA PHE A 78 -4.91 -16.99 -5.96
C PHE A 78 -4.61 -15.49 -5.84
N THR A 79 -5.25 -14.66 -6.66
CA THR A 79 -5.05 -13.20 -6.62
C THR A 79 -6.31 -12.44 -7.00
N ASP A 80 -6.40 -11.17 -6.58
CA ASP A 80 -7.55 -10.29 -6.82
C ASP A 80 -7.49 -9.58 -8.18
N SER A 81 -8.55 -8.84 -8.51
CA SER A 81 -8.78 -8.24 -9.81
C SER A 81 -7.70 -7.25 -10.28
N ARG A 82 -6.88 -6.73 -9.39
CA ARG A 82 -5.77 -5.81 -9.72
C ARG A 82 -4.68 -6.51 -10.53
N TYR A 83 -4.58 -7.84 -10.40
CA TYR A 83 -3.48 -8.66 -10.93
C TYR A 83 -3.92 -9.76 -11.90
N TRP A 84 -5.20 -9.92 -12.24
CA TRP A 84 -5.66 -11.04 -13.05
C TRP A 84 -4.98 -11.13 -14.41
N GLU A 85 -4.90 -10.03 -15.16
CA GLU A 85 -4.28 -10.02 -16.49
C GLU A 85 -2.76 -10.26 -16.40
N GLN A 86 -2.08 -9.67 -15.42
CA GLN A 86 -0.67 -9.92 -15.17
C GLN A 86 -0.42 -11.39 -14.83
N ALA A 87 -1.23 -11.97 -13.94
CA ALA A 87 -1.11 -13.37 -13.54
C ALA A 87 -1.39 -14.33 -14.70
N GLU A 88 -2.38 -14.04 -15.56
CA GLU A 88 -2.63 -14.81 -16.78
C GLU A 88 -1.40 -14.83 -17.70
N ALA A 89 -0.75 -13.69 -17.87
CA ALA A 89 0.43 -13.58 -18.72
C ALA A 89 1.66 -14.27 -18.11
N GLU A 90 1.95 -14.03 -16.82
CA GLU A 90 3.14 -14.54 -16.15
C GLU A 90 3.06 -16.04 -15.83
N LEU A 91 1.86 -16.57 -15.58
CA LEU A 91 1.66 -17.99 -15.29
C LEU A 91 1.49 -18.85 -16.57
N ALA A 92 1.38 -18.24 -17.74
CA ALA A 92 1.19 -18.97 -18.99
C ALA A 92 2.34 -19.96 -19.24
N GLY A 93 2.00 -21.26 -19.37
CA GLY A 93 2.99 -22.33 -19.61
C GLY A 93 3.83 -22.73 -18.40
N SER A 94 3.62 -22.14 -17.20
CA SER A 94 4.38 -22.43 -15.98
C SER A 94 3.97 -23.75 -15.29
N GLY A 95 2.79 -24.29 -15.60
CA GLY A 95 2.19 -25.41 -14.88
C GLY A 95 1.55 -25.01 -13.54
N VAL A 96 1.39 -23.70 -13.29
CA VAL A 96 0.68 -23.12 -12.15
C VAL A 96 -0.61 -22.47 -12.65
N ASP A 97 -1.75 -22.87 -12.10
CA ASP A 97 -3.06 -22.34 -12.48
C ASP A 97 -3.30 -20.96 -11.85
N LEU A 98 -4.16 -20.15 -12.47
CA LEU A 98 -4.70 -18.93 -11.86
C LEU A 98 -6.10 -19.17 -11.31
N VAL A 99 -6.30 -18.79 -10.04
CA VAL A 99 -7.63 -18.70 -9.42
C VAL A 99 -7.94 -17.24 -9.13
N LYS A 100 -8.95 -16.70 -9.83
CA LYS A 100 -9.41 -15.32 -9.67
C LYS A 100 -10.25 -15.17 -8.41
N LEU A 101 -9.79 -14.33 -7.47
CA LEU A 101 -10.51 -14.05 -6.23
C LEU A 101 -11.56 -12.95 -6.47
N GLU A 102 -12.83 -13.31 -6.32
CA GLU A 102 -13.97 -12.38 -6.38
C GLU A 102 -14.60 -12.13 -5.00
N GLY A 103 -14.08 -12.80 -3.95
CA GLY A 103 -14.62 -12.75 -2.60
C GLY A 103 -13.67 -13.29 -1.56
N SER A 104 -14.16 -14.14 -0.63
CA SER A 104 -13.35 -14.70 0.44
C SER A 104 -12.26 -15.65 -0.10
N ALA A 105 -11.00 -15.30 0.15
CA ALA A 105 -9.86 -16.16 -0.20
C ALA A 105 -9.94 -17.53 0.51
N VAL A 106 -10.39 -17.57 1.77
CA VAL A 106 -10.53 -18.82 2.53
C VAL A 106 -11.51 -19.77 1.85
N LEU A 107 -12.67 -19.26 1.39
CA LEU A 107 -13.63 -20.10 0.66
C LEU A 107 -13.06 -20.61 -0.67
N ALA A 108 -12.29 -19.79 -1.37
CA ALA A 108 -11.64 -20.23 -2.61
C ALA A 108 -10.57 -21.30 -2.36
N TYR A 109 -9.81 -21.20 -1.25
CA TYR A 109 -8.86 -22.24 -0.85
C TYR A 109 -9.57 -23.56 -0.54
N LEU A 110 -10.66 -23.54 0.21
CA LEU A 110 -11.44 -24.73 0.52
C LEU A 110 -11.97 -25.40 -0.75
N ALA A 111 -12.60 -24.64 -1.64
CA ALA A 111 -13.12 -25.17 -2.91
C ALA A 111 -12.02 -25.83 -3.75
N TRP A 112 -10.81 -25.24 -3.78
CA TRP A 112 -9.67 -25.82 -4.49
C TRP A 112 -9.14 -27.08 -3.81
N LEU A 113 -9.15 -27.14 -2.46
CA LEU A 113 -8.74 -28.32 -1.69
C LEU A 113 -9.73 -29.48 -1.83
N GLU A 114 -11.03 -29.20 -1.90
CA GLU A 114 -12.09 -30.21 -2.14
C GLU A 114 -11.93 -30.89 -3.51
N ASP A 115 -11.48 -30.18 -4.53
CA ASP A 115 -11.21 -30.69 -5.87
C ASP A 115 -9.98 -31.63 -5.93
N LEU A 116 -9.22 -31.76 -4.83
CA LEU A 116 -8.09 -32.67 -4.78
C LEU A 116 -8.57 -34.11 -4.62
N ALA A 117 -8.23 -34.98 -5.57
CA ALA A 117 -8.47 -36.42 -5.47
C ALA A 117 -7.52 -37.02 -4.42
N LEU A 118 -7.83 -36.80 -3.14
CA LEU A 118 -7.05 -37.36 -2.05
C LEU A 118 -7.39 -38.84 -1.87
N PRO A 119 -6.40 -39.71 -1.56
CA PRO A 119 -6.68 -41.10 -1.15
C PRO A 119 -7.59 -41.08 0.08
N THR A 120 -8.73 -41.73 0.01
CA THR A 120 -9.62 -41.93 1.14
C THR A 120 -8.98 -42.91 2.12
N SER A 121 -8.09 -42.39 2.97
CA SER A 121 -7.59 -43.18 4.12
C SER A 121 -8.36 -42.75 5.38
N PRO A 122 -9.14 -43.62 6.02
CA PRO A 122 -9.93 -43.24 7.20
C PRO A 122 -9.08 -42.95 8.45
N ALA A 123 -7.76 -43.07 8.38
CA ALA A 123 -6.91 -43.05 9.57
C ALA A 123 -6.31 -41.69 9.92
N GLN A 124 -6.22 -40.73 9.01
CA GLN A 124 -5.66 -39.39 9.28
C GLN A 124 -6.36 -38.31 8.45
N ALA A 125 -6.71 -37.20 9.11
CA ALA A 125 -7.18 -35.99 8.44
C ALA A 125 -6.10 -35.44 7.50
N PRO A 126 -6.47 -34.94 6.30
CA PRO A 126 -5.53 -34.30 5.40
C PRO A 126 -4.97 -33.00 6.04
N THR A 127 -3.71 -32.71 5.73
CA THR A 127 -2.98 -31.59 6.31
C THR A 127 -2.65 -30.53 5.27
N LEU A 128 -3.07 -29.29 5.51
CA LEU A 128 -2.56 -28.08 4.85
C LEU A 128 -1.43 -27.51 5.72
N ALA A 129 -0.23 -27.35 5.16
CA ALA A 129 0.89 -26.74 5.85
C ALA A 129 1.08 -25.27 5.40
N VAL A 130 1.39 -24.41 6.35
CA VAL A 130 1.78 -23.00 6.11
C VAL A 130 2.81 -22.62 7.17
N ASP A 131 3.71 -21.70 6.82
CA ASP A 131 4.62 -21.13 7.81
C ASP A 131 3.87 -20.16 8.73
N GLY A 132 3.66 -20.53 9.99
CA GLY A 132 3.00 -19.70 10.99
C GLY A 132 3.76 -18.41 11.33
N ALA A 133 5.06 -18.36 11.06
CA ALA A 133 5.87 -17.16 11.29
C ALA A 133 5.55 -16.02 10.30
N VAL A 134 4.95 -16.33 9.15
CA VAL A 134 4.59 -15.34 8.12
C VAL A 134 3.07 -15.23 7.87
N MET A 135 2.27 -15.99 8.59
CA MET A 135 0.80 -15.98 8.44
C MET A 135 0.16 -15.16 9.54
N GLY A 136 -0.67 -14.16 9.18
CA GLY A 136 -1.35 -13.28 10.15
C GLY A 136 -2.27 -14.07 11.10
N LEU A 137 -2.31 -13.68 12.37
CA LEU A 137 -3.08 -14.35 13.42
C LEU A 137 -4.56 -14.49 13.06
N ALA A 138 -5.22 -13.39 12.72
CA ALA A 138 -6.66 -13.40 12.41
C ALA A 138 -6.98 -14.24 11.17
N GLN A 139 -6.13 -14.15 10.13
CA GLN A 139 -6.29 -14.94 8.90
C GLN A 139 -6.07 -16.44 9.16
N THR A 140 -5.05 -16.79 9.96
CA THR A 140 -4.77 -18.19 10.31
C THR A 140 -5.92 -18.81 11.13
N GLN A 141 -6.50 -18.02 12.05
CA GLN A 141 -7.65 -18.48 12.84
C GLN A 141 -8.85 -18.79 11.94
N GLN A 142 -9.18 -17.89 11.02
CA GLN A 142 -10.28 -18.10 10.05
C GLN A 142 -10.04 -19.32 9.18
N LEU A 143 -8.82 -19.48 8.67
CA LEU A 143 -8.44 -20.62 7.84
C LEU A 143 -8.53 -21.93 8.63
N ARG A 144 -8.03 -21.96 9.86
CA ARG A 144 -8.07 -23.13 10.73
C ARG A 144 -9.50 -23.58 11.05
N ASP A 145 -10.36 -22.61 11.38
CA ASP A 145 -11.75 -22.90 11.71
C ASP A 145 -12.51 -23.45 10.49
N ALA A 146 -12.29 -22.86 9.32
CA ALA A 146 -12.86 -23.29 8.05
C ALA A 146 -12.36 -24.69 7.62
N LEU A 147 -11.06 -24.96 7.71
CA LEU A 147 -10.47 -26.26 7.43
C LEU A 147 -10.99 -27.34 8.39
N GLY A 148 -11.12 -27.01 9.68
CA GLY A 148 -11.65 -27.94 10.69
C GLY A 148 -13.06 -28.41 10.39
N SER A 149 -13.94 -27.55 9.84
CA SER A 149 -15.29 -27.91 9.41
C SER A 149 -15.31 -28.89 8.23
N GLU A 150 -14.27 -28.91 7.40
CA GLU A 150 -14.10 -29.80 6.25
C GLU A 150 -13.19 -31.01 6.57
N GLY A 151 -12.84 -31.20 7.83
CA GLY A 151 -12.03 -32.34 8.28
C GLY A 151 -10.55 -32.27 7.95
N TRP A 152 -10.04 -31.09 7.60
CA TRP A 152 -8.63 -30.81 7.38
C TRP A 152 -7.94 -30.33 8.66
N GLN A 153 -6.62 -30.58 8.74
CA GLN A 153 -5.75 -30.02 9.78
C GLN A 153 -4.85 -28.93 9.20
N LEU A 154 -4.61 -27.87 9.98
CA LEU A 154 -3.65 -26.82 9.65
C LEU A 154 -2.35 -27.06 10.43
N PHE A 155 -1.23 -27.16 9.72
CA PHE A 155 0.11 -27.28 10.29
C PHE A 155 0.87 -25.96 10.12
N THR A 156 1.43 -25.40 11.21
CA THR A 156 2.01 -24.03 11.23
C THR A 156 3.42 -23.94 11.81
N GLN A 157 4.03 -25.07 12.21
CA GLN A 157 5.23 -25.08 13.06
C GLN A 157 6.57 -25.03 12.30
N LEU A 158 6.56 -25.08 10.97
CA LEU A 158 7.79 -25.09 10.17
C LEU A 158 7.73 -24.08 9.03
N ASP A 159 8.88 -23.49 8.72
CA ASP A 159 9.09 -22.81 7.45
C ASP A 159 9.00 -23.82 6.30
N VAL A 160 7.95 -23.72 5.48
CA VAL A 160 7.68 -24.68 4.41
C VAL A 160 8.73 -24.67 3.29
N LEU A 161 9.55 -23.61 3.20
CA LEU A 161 10.59 -23.44 2.20
C LEU A 161 12.00 -23.77 2.73
N ASP A 162 12.15 -24.03 4.01
CA ASP A 162 13.44 -24.37 4.59
C ASP A 162 14.05 -25.63 3.96
N GLY A 163 15.33 -25.57 3.58
CA GLY A 163 16.08 -26.65 2.96
C GLY A 163 15.68 -26.96 1.49
N ILE A 164 14.75 -26.22 0.88
CA ILE A 164 14.38 -26.38 -0.54
C ILE A 164 14.72 -25.16 -1.40
N TRP A 165 15.01 -24.03 -0.80
CA TRP A 165 15.46 -22.82 -1.47
C TRP A 165 16.95 -22.58 -1.15
N PRO A 166 17.89 -23.13 -1.94
CA PRO A 166 19.32 -23.14 -1.60
C PRO A 166 19.94 -21.76 -1.53
N ASP A 167 19.53 -20.85 -2.44
CA ASP A 167 20.06 -19.50 -2.53
C ASP A 167 19.14 -18.47 -1.87
N ARG A 168 18.37 -18.87 -0.86
CA ARG A 168 17.45 -17.98 -0.17
C ARG A 168 18.19 -16.80 0.45
N PRO A 169 17.81 -15.54 0.13
CA PRO A 169 18.49 -14.36 0.65
C PRO A 169 18.52 -14.33 2.18
N GLY A 170 19.59 -13.72 2.74
CA GLY A 170 19.70 -13.42 4.16
C GLY A 170 18.75 -12.31 4.60
N LEU A 171 18.81 -11.96 5.88
CA LEU A 171 18.12 -10.76 6.37
C LEU A 171 18.80 -9.51 5.80
N PRO A 172 18.03 -8.44 5.48
CA PRO A 172 18.60 -7.16 5.07
C PRO A 172 19.56 -6.59 6.11
N THR A 173 20.62 -5.94 5.62
CA THR A 173 21.70 -5.41 6.48
C THR A 173 21.86 -3.90 6.40
N ALA A 174 20.95 -3.19 5.72
CA ALA A 174 21.00 -1.75 5.61
C ALA A 174 20.99 -1.07 7.00
N PRO A 175 21.76 0.00 7.22
CA PRO A 175 21.84 0.65 8.52
C PRO A 175 20.50 1.31 8.89
N VAL A 176 20.21 1.30 10.19
CA VAL A 176 19.12 2.07 10.79
C VAL A 176 19.65 3.45 11.15
N TYR A 177 18.88 4.49 10.87
CA TYR A 177 19.21 5.87 11.18
C TYR A 177 18.07 6.60 11.89
N GLU A 178 18.41 7.67 12.59
CA GLU A 178 17.44 8.47 13.33
C GLU A 178 16.72 9.47 12.41
N HIS A 179 15.40 9.46 12.44
CA HIS A 179 14.58 10.53 11.91
C HIS A 179 14.56 11.65 12.95
N ALA A 180 15.33 12.70 12.69
CA ALA A 180 15.66 13.73 13.68
C ALA A 180 14.86 15.02 13.46
N LEU A 181 15.04 15.98 14.37
CA LEU A 181 14.58 17.37 14.20
C LEU A 181 15.13 17.96 12.88
N PRO A 182 14.39 18.84 12.19
CA PRO A 182 13.07 19.36 12.60
C PRO A 182 11.91 18.43 12.27
N HIS A 183 12.11 17.38 11.47
CA HIS A 183 11.01 16.55 10.94
C HIS A 183 10.37 15.66 12.01
N ALA A 184 11.14 15.12 12.98
CA ALA A 184 10.60 14.38 14.12
C ALA A 184 10.25 15.34 15.26
N ALA A 185 9.17 16.11 15.10
CA ALA A 185 8.76 17.14 16.07
C ALA A 185 8.31 16.57 17.43
N THR A 186 7.79 15.34 17.46
CA THR A 186 7.43 14.64 18.71
C THR A 186 8.58 13.73 19.12
N SER A 187 9.04 13.86 20.35
CA SER A 187 10.15 13.05 20.87
C SER A 187 9.76 11.58 21.02
N ARG A 188 10.75 10.69 21.00
CA ARG A 188 10.59 9.26 21.31
C ARG A 188 9.98 9.05 22.68
N ALA A 189 10.43 9.80 23.67
CA ALA A 189 9.93 9.74 25.05
C ALA A 189 8.43 10.07 25.14
N ASP A 190 7.97 11.12 24.44
CA ASP A 190 6.55 11.50 24.43
C ASP A 190 5.68 10.45 23.74
N LYS A 191 6.16 9.88 22.62
CA LYS A 191 5.46 8.79 21.91
C LYS A 191 5.33 7.54 22.78
N LEU A 192 6.42 7.14 23.46
CA LEU A 192 6.41 6.02 24.41
C LEU A 192 5.49 6.27 25.59
N ALA A 193 5.48 7.49 26.14
CA ALA A 193 4.54 7.86 27.21
C ALA A 193 3.08 7.71 26.77
N GLY A 194 2.75 8.14 25.55
CA GLY A 194 1.41 7.96 24.97
C GLY A 194 1.01 6.49 24.80
N VAL A 195 1.92 5.64 24.31
CA VAL A 195 1.67 4.19 24.19
C VAL A 195 1.48 3.55 25.56
N ARG A 196 2.34 3.88 26.53
CA ARG A 196 2.25 3.36 27.91
C ARG A 196 0.95 3.75 28.61
N ALA A 197 0.47 4.97 28.39
CA ALA A 197 -0.84 5.40 28.90
C ALA A 197 -1.96 4.50 28.34
N GLN A 198 -1.94 4.21 27.05
CA GLN A 198 -2.90 3.32 26.41
C GLN A 198 -2.79 1.85 26.88
N MET A 199 -1.57 1.37 27.18
CA MET A 199 -1.36 0.06 27.80
C MET A 199 -1.97 0.02 29.21
N HIS A 200 -1.72 1.05 30.03
CA HIS A 200 -2.26 1.17 31.39
C HIS A 200 -3.80 1.16 31.37
N ASP A 201 -4.43 1.93 30.50
CA ASP A 201 -5.90 2.00 30.37
C ASP A 201 -6.53 0.65 30.06
N ARG A 202 -5.77 -0.24 29.41
CA ARG A 202 -6.18 -1.62 29.08
C ARG A 202 -5.72 -2.66 30.10
N GLY A 203 -5.04 -2.24 31.16
CA GLY A 203 -4.44 -3.13 32.15
C GLY A 203 -3.32 -4.00 31.61
N ALA A 204 -2.67 -3.60 30.51
CA ALA A 204 -1.55 -4.30 29.93
C ALA A 204 -0.23 -3.86 30.57
N THR A 205 0.66 -4.83 30.83
CA THR A 205 2.02 -4.59 31.34
C THR A 205 3.07 -4.68 30.25
N HIS A 206 2.76 -5.39 29.17
CA HIS A 206 3.63 -5.64 28.02
C HIS A 206 2.86 -5.36 26.74
N HIS A 207 3.55 -4.86 25.72
CA HIS A 207 3.01 -4.66 24.39
C HIS A 207 4.04 -5.09 23.35
N TRP A 208 3.63 -5.95 22.41
CA TRP A 208 4.48 -6.40 21.32
C TRP A 208 4.14 -5.67 20.05
N ILE A 209 5.16 -5.11 19.39
CA ILE A 209 5.05 -4.44 18.10
C ILE A 209 5.86 -5.23 17.07
N ALA A 210 5.18 -5.73 16.04
CA ALA A 210 5.79 -6.44 14.92
C ALA A 210 5.80 -5.61 13.62
N THR A 211 4.86 -4.66 13.47
CA THR A 211 4.74 -3.83 12.26
C THR A 211 5.87 -2.82 12.18
N LEU A 212 6.52 -2.77 11.01
CA LEU A 212 7.75 -2.01 10.80
C LEU A 212 7.54 -0.50 10.85
N ASP A 213 6.43 -0.03 10.32
CA ASP A 213 6.04 1.38 10.32
C ASP A 213 5.66 1.90 11.72
N ASP A 214 4.97 1.08 12.52
CA ASP A 214 4.70 1.40 13.93
C ASP A 214 5.99 1.51 14.74
N LEU A 215 6.91 0.56 14.51
CA LEU A 215 8.22 0.53 15.14
C LEU A 215 9.06 1.76 14.78
N ALA A 216 9.15 2.05 13.47
CA ALA A 216 9.89 3.18 12.94
C ALA A 216 9.33 4.52 13.44
N TRP A 217 7.98 4.66 13.49
CA TRP A 217 7.32 5.84 14.02
C TRP A 217 7.58 6.02 15.51
N LEU A 218 7.37 4.96 16.31
CA LEU A 218 7.46 5.02 17.77
C LEU A 218 8.87 5.42 18.21
N LEU A 219 9.90 4.86 17.58
CA LEU A 219 11.28 5.07 17.97
C LEU A 219 11.98 6.21 17.20
N ASN A 220 11.28 6.92 16.32
CA ASN A 220 11.87 7.93 15.43
C ASN A 220 13.07 7.39 14.66
N LEU A 221 12.94 6.18 14.13
CA LEU A 221 13.97 5.49 13.35
C LEU A 221 13.50 5.25 11.94
N ARG A 222 14.43 5.18 11.01
CA ARG A 222 14.19 4.80 9.61
C ARG A 222 15.27 3.82 9.15
N GLY A 223 14.99 3.12 8.06
CA GLY A 223 15.91 2.18 7.42
C GLY A 223 15.59 2.02 5.95
N ALA A 224 16.16 1.01 5.31
CA ALA A 224 15.99 0.71 3.91
C ALA A 224 15.92 -0.82 3.67
N ASP A 225 15.27 -1.55 4.55
CA ASP A 225 15.15 -3.02 4.43
C ASP A 225 14.01 -3.45 3.50
N VAL A 226 13.06 -2.56 3.29
CA VAL A 226 11.90 -2.76 2.42
C VAL A 226 11.97 -1.73 1.31
N GLU A 227 11.85 -2.17 0.07
CA GLU A 227 11.86 -1.27 -1.07
C GLU A 227 10.72 -0.24 -0.95
N TYR A 228 10.98 1.01 -1.28
CA TYR A 228 10.04 2.15 -1.21
C TYR A 228 9.63 2.60 0.19
N ASN A 229 9.74 1.76 1.21
CA ASN A 229 9.34 2.09 2.58
C ASN A 229 10.58 2.37 3.44
N PRO A 230 10.68 3.55 4.08
CA PRO A 230 11.84 3.90 4.89
C PRO A 230 11.80 3.23 6.28
N VAL A 231 11.65 1.91 6.29
CA VAL A 231 11.53 1.07 7.48
C VAL A 231 12.65 0.04 7.58
N PHE A 232 12.77 -0.61 8.72
CA PHE A 232 13.76 -1.65 8.98
C PHE A 232 13.13 -2.84 9.68
N LEU A 233 13.66 -4.03 9.45
CA LEU A 233 13.19 -5.25 10.10
C LEU A 233 13.53 -5.24 11.59
N GLY A 234 12.51 -5.43 12.41
CA GLY A 234 12.66 -5.48 13.85
C GLY A 234 11.37 -5.79 14.58
N HIS A 235 11.51 -6.10 15.86
CA HIS A 235 10.40 -6.22 16.81
C HIS A 235 10.67 -5.32 18.01
N ALA A 236 9.62 -4.90 18.70
CA ALA A 236 9.78 -4.26 20.00
C ALA A 236 8.87 -4.89 21.05
N LEU A 237 9.46 -5.11 22.23
CA LEU A 237 8.73 -5.38 23.47
C LEU A 237 8.73 -4.10 24.29
N VAL A 238 7.56 -3.48 24.46
CA VAL A 238 7.35 -2.30 25.27
C VAL A 238 6.79 -2.71 26.62
N THR A 239 7.45 -2.31 27.71
CA THR A 239 6.95 -2.42 29.08
C THR A 239 6.57 -1.05 29.62
N LEU A 240 6.05 -0.98 30.82
CA LEU A 240 5.66 0.29 31.45
C LEU A 240 6.86 1.24 31.69
N ASP A 241 8.06 0.72 31.74
CA ASP A 241 9.30 1.44 32.09
C ASP A 241 10.45 1.30 31.08
N ALA A 242 10.44 0.27 30.23
CA ALA A 242 11.53 -0.04 29.29
C ALA A 242 11.02 -0.39 27.88
N VAL A 243 11.93 -0.43 26.92
CA VAL A 243 11.70 -0.97 25.57
C VAL A 243 12.87 -1.86 25.20
N THR A 244 12.60 -3.05 24.69
CA THR A 244 13.61 -3.88 24.04
C THR A 244 13.35 -3.88 22.53
N LEU A 245 14.31 -3.38 21.76
CA LEU A 245 14.30 -3.37 20.31
C LEU A 245 15.14 -4.55 19.79
N PHE A 246 14.52 -5.46 19.06
CA PHE A 246 15.16 -6.58 18.40
C PHE A 246 15.41 -6.24 16.93
N VAL A 247 16.67 -6.19 16.50
CA VAL A 247 17.08 -5.76 15.16
C VAL A 247 18.29 -6.54 14.69
N GLY A 248 18.48 -6.62 13.37
CA GLY A 248 19.65 -7.30 12.79
C GLY A 248 20.97 -6.75 13.32
N GLU A 249 21.93 -7.64 13.52
CA GLU A 249 23.25 -7.29 14.06
C GLU A 249 23.97 -6.27 13.17
N GLY A 250 24.63 -5.28 13.79
CA GLY A 250 25.39 -4.25 13.08
C GLY A 250 24.56 -3.13 12.42
N LYS A 251 23.24 -3.18 12.46
CA LYS A 251 22.38 -2.16 11.84
C LYS A 251 22.27 -0.87 12.64
N ILE A 252 22.48 -0.91 13.95
CA ILE A 252 22.49 0.24 14.85
C ILE A 252 23.91 0.46 15.34
N ASP A 253 24.49 1.62 15.02
CA ASP A 253 25.82 1.98 15.48
C ASP A 253 25.85 2.33 16.98
N ALA A 254 27.04 2.39 17.56
CA ALA A 254 27.23 2.64 18.99
C ALA A 254 26.70 4.02 19.43
N ALA A 255 26.77 5.03 18.56
CA ALA A 255 26.29 6.37 18.88
C ALA A 255 24.76 6.41 18.93
N LEU A 256 24.07 5.77 17.97
CA LEU A 256 22.61 5.65 17.97
C LEU A 256 22.15 4.77 19.14
N ALA A 257 22.84 3.65 19.43
CA ALA A 257 22.53 2.80 20.58
C ALA A 257 22.61 3.56 21.90
N ALA A 258 23.62 4.44 22.07
CA ALA A 258 23.75 5.28 23.26
C ALA A 258 22.61 6.30 23.40
N ARG A 259 22.13 6.89 22.30
CA ARG A 259 20.93 7.78 22.33
C ARG A 259 19.65 7.02 22.67
N LEU A 260 19.47 5.85 22.10
CA LEU A 260 18.33 4.96 22.39
C LEU A 260 18.32 4.57 23.88
N ALA A 261 19.46 4.24 24.45
CA ALA A 261 19.58 3.90 25.88
C ALA A 261 19.19 5.05 26.81
N GLN A 262 19.43 6.31 26.42
CA GLN A 262 18.98 7.50 27.16
C GLN A 262 17.46 7.59 27.27
N ASP A 263 16.74 7.07 26.27
CA ASP A 263 15.27 7.01 26.22
C ASP A 263 14.70 5.67 26.75
N GLY A 264 15.55 4.85 27.43
CA GLY A 264 15.15 3.56 27.99
C GLY A 264 14.94 2.45 26.95
N VAL A 265 15.58 2.56 25.77
CA VAL A 265 15.52 1.54 24.72
C VAL A 265 16.80 0.73 24.70
N THR A 266 16.68 -0.58 24.93
CA THR A 266 17.78 -1.55 24.83
C THR A 266 17.72 -2.28 23.49
N VAL A 267 18.87 -2.41 22.83
CA VAL A 267 18.98 -3.12 21.54
C VAL A 267 19.44 -4.55 21.78
N GLN A 268 18.76 -5.51 21.14
CA GLN A 268 19.05 -6.93 21.18
C GLN A 268 19.10 -7.51 19.75
N PRO A 269 19.81 -8.63 19.50
CA PRO A 269 19.77 -9.32 18.21
C PRO A 269 18.36 -9.72 17.80
N TYR A 270 18.06 -9.63 16.51
CA TYR A 270 16.74 -9.98 15.95
C TYR A 270 16.28 -11.40 16.34
N GLY A 271 17.21 -12.37 16.37
CA GLY A 271 16.90 -13.76 16.73
C GLY A 271 16.46 -13.95 18.17
N GLU A 272 16.72 -13.00 19.08
CA GLU A 272 16.30 -13.07 20.48
C GLU A 272 14.83 -12.65 20.71
N ALA A 273 14.14 -12.22 19.67
CA ALA A 273 12.74 -11.76 19.73
C ALA A 273 11.79 -12.85 20.23
N LEU A 274 11.72 -13.99 19.55
CA LEU A 274 10.88 -15.12 19.93
C LEU A 274 11.29 -15.77 21.26
N PRO A 275 12.58 -16.03 21.55
CA PRO A 275 13.02 -16.50 22.86
C PRO A 275 12.59 -15.59 24.01
N THR A 276 12.72 -14.26 23.84
CA THR A 276 12.29 -13.29 24.85
C THR A 276 10.77 -13.34 25.07
N LEU A 277 9.99 -13.41 24.00
CA LEU A 277 8.53 -13.53 24.06
C LEU A 277 8.11 -14.81 24.80
N ALA A 278 8.76 -15.93 24.49
CA ALA A 278 8.49 -17.23 25.11
C ALA A 278 8.87 -17.31 26.59
N ALA A 279 9.75 -16.41 27.05
CA ALA A 279 10.23 -16.35 28.43
C ALA A 279 9.45 -15.36 29.32
N LEU A 280 8.34 -14.79 28.83
CA LEU A 280 7.55 -13.83 29.59
C LEU A 280 7.01 -14.44 30.91
N PRO A 281 7.06 -13.71 32.02
CA PRO A 281 6.47 -14.11 33.29
C PRO A 281 4.96 -14.40 33.18
N ALA A 282 4.47 -15.38 33.89
CA ALA A 282 3.06 -15.81 33.83
C ALA A 282 2.06 -14.75 34.33
N ASP A 283 2.52 -13.77 35.12
CA ASP A 283 1.72 -12.65 35.61
C ASP A 283 1.69 -11.47 34.64
N SER A 284 2.36 -11.57 33.50
CA SER A 284 2.34 -10.57 32.43
C SER A 284 0.95 -10.46 31.80
N VAL A 285 0.58 -9.24 31.41
CA VAL A 285 -0.60 -8.98 30.57
C VAL A 285 -0.11 -8.36 29.26
N MET A 286 -0.22 -9.15 28.16
CA MET A 286 0.29 -8.80 26.85
C MET A 286 -0.78 -8.13 25.99
N LEU A 287 -0.52 -6.90 25.52
CA LEU A 287 -1.31 -6.23 24.48
C LEU A 287 -0.81 -6.67 23.10
N LEU A 288 -1.68 -7.21 22.28
CA LEU A 288 -1.41 -7.61 20.90
C LEU A 288 -2.52 -7.08 19.98
N ASP A 289 -2.12 -6.65 18.79
CA ASP A 289 -3.06 -6.39 17.69
C ASP A 289 -3.19 -7.66 16.82
N PRO A 290 -4.34 -8.34 16.83
CA PRO A 290 -4.50 -9.61 16.12
C PRO A 290 -4.41 -9.47 14.59
N LYS A 291 -4.54 -8.25 14.06
CA LYS A 291 -4.38 -7.94 12.64
C LYS A 291 -2.93 -7.62 12.26
N ARG A 292 -2.05 -7.45 13.25
CA ARG A 292 -0.67 -6.93 13.07
C ARG A 292 0.40 -7.85 13.65
N VAL A 293 0.02 -9.05 14.07
CA VAL A 293 0.95 -10.09 14.53
C VAL A 293 0.70 -11.39 13.77
N THR A 294 1.75 -12.20 13.65
CA THR A 294 1.64 -13.51 13.02
C THR A 294 1.13 -14.57 14.01
N TRP A 295 0.67 -15.69 13.46
CA TRP A 295 0.28 -16.87 14.23
C TRP A 295 1.44 -17.38 15.09
N GLY A 296 2.64 -17.50 14.52
CA GLY A 296 3.82 -17.98 15.23
C GLY A 296 4.21 -17.09 16.41
N LEU A 297 4.08 -15.76 16.28
CA LEU A 297 4.27 -14.85 17.41
C LEU A 297 3.24 -15.10 18.52
N ARG A 298 1.98 -15.31 18.17
CA ARG A 298 0.93 -15.60 19.16
C ARG A 298 1.15 -16.95 19.86
N GLU A 299 1.59 -17.97 19.14
CA GLU A 299 1.93 -19.29 19.72
C GLU A 299 3.14 -19.21 20.67
N ALA A 300 4.09 -18.30 20.43
CA ALA A 300 5.24 -18.10 21.30
C ALA A 300 4.88 -17.47 22.66
N VAL A 301 3.74 -16.78 22.77
CA VAL A 301 3.28 -16.23 24.06
C VAL A 301 2.89 -17.36 25.01
N PRO A 302 3.49 -17.45 26.21
CA PRO A 302 3.20 -18.51 27.15
C PRO A 302 1.70 -18.58 27.53
N THR A 303 1.17 -19.79 27.69
CA THR A 303 -0.26 -20.01 28.03
C THR A 303 -0.70 -19.37 29.34
N GLY A 304 0.23 -19.13 30.27
CA GLY A 304 -0.04 -18.42 31.54
C GLY A 304 -0.17 -16.90 31.40
N VAL A 305 0.30 -16.32 30.29
CA VAL A 305 0.25 -14.89 30.03
C VAL A 305 -1.15 -14.50 29.54
N LYS A 306 -1.78 -13.55 30.21
CA LYS A 306 -3.06 -12.99 29.76
C LYS A 306 -2.84 -12.13 28.51
N VAL A 307 -3.61 -12.37 27.46
CA VAL A 307 -3.59 -11.54 26.23
C VAL A 307 -4.79 -10.62 26.19
N VAL A 308 -4.52 -9.34 25.89
CA VAL A 308 -5.52 -8.30 25.59
C VAL A 308 -5.39 -8.00 24.10
N GLU A 309 -6.42 -8.26 23.33
CA GLU A 309 -6.47 -8.02 21.90
C GLU A 309 -7.07 -6.64 21.62
N ALA A 310 -6.28 -5.76 21.03
CA ALA A 310 -6.71 -4.44 20.58
C ALA A 310 -5.74 -3.89 19.52
N ILE A 311 -6.21 -2.92 18.73
CA ILE A 311 -5.35 -2.19 17.78
C ILE A 311 -4.12 -1.60 18.48
N ASN A 312 -2.98 -1.66 17.81
CA ASN A 312 -1.75 -1.05 18.32
C ASN A 312 -1.98 0.44 18.62
N PRO A 313 -1.66 0.92 19.83
CA PRO A 313 -1.72 2.34 20.17
C PRO A 313 -0.91 3.23 19.21
N SER A 314 0.22 2.72 18.72
CA SER A 314 1.07 3.39 17.72
C SER A 314 0.37 3.58 16.38
N THR A 315 -0.38 2.58 15.90
CA THR A 315 -1.14 2.68 14.63
C THR A 315 -2.15 3.83 14.66
N LEU A 316 -2.92 3.95 15.76
CA LEU A 316 -3.87 5.05 15.93
C LEU A 316 -3.17 6.42 16.09
N ALA A 317 -2.06 6.46 16.83
CA ALA A 317 -1.34 7.70 17.08
C ALA A 317 -0.68 8.24 15.81
N LYS A 318 0.05 7.39 15.04
CA LYS A 318 0.74 7.80 13.81
C LYS A 318 -0.20 8.16 12.66
N SER A 319 -1.40 7.58 12.62
CA SER A 319 -2.39 7.91 11.59
C SER A 319 -2.85 9.37 11.65
N ARG A 320 -2.77 9.99 12.84
CA ARG A 320 -3.17 11.38 13.11
C ARG A 320 -1.94 12.28 13.14
N LYS A 321 -1.63 12.90 12.02
CA LYS A 321 -0.47 13.80 11.89
C LYS A 321 -0.68 15.03 12.76
N THR A 322 0.36 15.44 13.48
CA THR A 322 0.40 16.69 14.23
C THR A 322 0.41 17.88 13.28
N ASP A 323 0.12 19.09 13.77
CA ASP A 323 0.17 20.32 12.96
C ASP A 323 1.57 20.55 12.38
N ALA A 324 2.63 20.18 13.10
CA ALA A 324 4.00 20.28 12.63
C ALA A 324 4.28 19.29 11.48
N GLU A 325 3.88 18.02 11.63
CA GLU A 325 3.98 17.02 10.56
C GLU A 325 3.15 17.43 9.34
N ALA A 326 1.93 17.93 9.54
CA ALA A 326 1.08 18.44 8.46
C ALA A 326 1.72 19.61 7.71
N ALA A 327 2.46 20.49 8.38
CA ALA A 327 3.20 21.58 7.74
C ALA A 327 4.33 21.04 6.84
N PHE A 328 5.11 20.06 7.30
CA PHE A 328 6.14 19.40 6.49
C PHE A 328 5.56 18.64 5.30
N ILE A 329 4.42 17.98 5.49
CA ILE A 329 3.74 17.28 4.40
C ILE A 329 3.30 18.26 3.32
N ARG A 330 2.74 19.44 3.68
CA ARG A 330 2.40 20.48 2.69
C ARG A 330 3.62 20.93 1.91
N GLU A 331 4.77 21.08 2.57
CA GLU A 331 6.04 21.42 1.92
C GLU A 331 6.51 20.28 0.99
N ALA A 332 6.41 19.00 1.41
CA ALA A 332 6.73 17.85 0.57
C ALA A 332 5.85 17.81 -0.69
N MET A 333 4.55 18.10 -0.58
CA MET A 333 3.63 18.16 -1.72
C MET A 333 3.96 19.33 -2.68
N GLU A 334 4.41 20.46 -2.17
CA GLU A 334 4.88 21.58 -2.99
C GLU A 334 6.14 21.22 -3.79
N ARG A 335 7.11 20.54 -3.15
CA ARG A 335 8.33 20.08 -3.81
C ARG A 335 8.01 19.01 -4.88
N ASP A 336 7.16 18.06 -4.56
CA ASP A 336 6.72 17.03 -5.49
C ASP A 336 5.97 17.62 -6.68
N GLY A 337 5.03 18.54 -6.42
CA GLY A 337 4.32 19.29 -7.47
C GLY A 337 5.23 20.11 -8.37
N ALA A 338 6.29 20.73 -7.82
CA ALA A 338 7.28 21.44 -8.61
C ALA A 338 8.07 20.49 -9.53
N ALA A 339 8.48 19.32 -9.03
CA ALA A 339 9.12 18.29 -9.86
C ALA A 339 8.21 17.84 -11.00
N MET A 340 6.93 17.61 -10.70
CA MET A 340 5.94 17.23 -11.73
C MET A 340 5.72 18.31 -12.78
N CYS A 341 5.73 19.59 -12.42
CA CYS A 341 5.64 20.69 -13.40
C CYS A 341 6.81 20.65 -14.39
N VAL A 342 8.04 20.39 -13.91
CA VAL A 342 9.22 20.28 -14.77
C VAL A 342 9.10 19.05 -15.68
N PHE A 343 8.71 17.92 -15.12
CA PHE A 343 8.51 16.70 -15.88
C PHE A 343 7.44 16.85 -16.98
N TYR A 344 6.25 17.35 -16.65
CA TYR A 344 5.17 17.47 -17.63
C TYR A 344 5.45 18.55 -18.69
N ALA A 345 6.17 19.62 -18.36
CA ALA A 345 6.63 20.59 -19.35
C ALA A 345 7.59 19.94 -20.36
N TRP A 346 8.51 19.08 -19.89
CA TRP A 346 9.36 18.29 -20.77
C TRP A 346 8.53 17.30 -21.61
N LEU A 347 7.61 16.57 -20.99
CA LEU A 347 6.80 15.57 -21.68
C LEU A 347 6.03 16.17 -22.86
N GLU A 348 5.36 17.30 -22.67
CA GLU A 348 4.66 17.99 -23.77
C GLU A 348 5.59 18.42 -24.91
N GLN A 349 6.82 18.82 -24.60
CA GLN A 349 7.79 19.22 -25.60
C GLN A 349 8.41 18.02 -26.33
N ALA A 350 8.61 16.91 -25.63
CA ALA A 350 9.25 15.71 -26.15
C ALA A 350 8.32 14.89 -27.06
N LEU A 351 7.00 14.92 -26.78
CA LEU A 351 6.01 14.17 -27.57
C LEU A 351 6.07 14.55 -29.06
N GLY A 352 6.23 13.54 -29.92
CA GLY A 352 6.36 13.67 -31.36
C GLY A 352 7.72 14.19 -31.85
N ARG A 353 8.70 14.39 -30.96
CA ARG A 353 10.05 14.88 -31.28
C ARG A 353 11.17 14.02 -30.73
N GLU A 354 10.91 13.32 -29.63
CA GLU A 354 11.84 12.45 -28.94
C GLU A 354 11.27 11.04 -28.81
N HIS A 355 12.12 10.07 -28.47
CA HIS A 355 11.66 8.75 -28.04
C HIS A 355 11.12 8.86 -26.62
N VAL A 356 9.82 8.71 -26.46
CA VAL A 356 9.13 8.70 -25.18
C VAL A 356 8.42 7.36 -25.00
N SER A 357 8.72 6.69 -23.93
CA SER A 357 8.15 5.39 -23.54
C SER A 357 7.73 5.41 -22.07
N GLU A 358 6.98 4.42 -21.64
CA GLU A 358 6.61 4.24 -20.24
C GLU A 358 7.84 4.13 -19.32
N LEU A 359 8.94 3.50 -19.79
CA LEU A 359 10.21 3.48 -19.04
C LEU A 359 10.86 4.87 -18.94
N THR A 360 10.90 5.62 -20.05
CA THR A 360 11.47 6.98 -20.05
C THR A 360 10.66 7.93 -19.14
N ILE A 361 9.35 7.71 -19.02
CA ILE A 361 8.48 8.48 -18.12
C ILE A 361 8.88 8.22 -16.67
N ASP A 362 9.03 6.97 -16.25
CA ASP A 362 9.48 6.62 -14.89
C ASP A 362 10.86 7.22 -14.59
N GLU A 363 11.84 6.99 -15.47
CA GLU A 363 13.20 7.53 -15.32
C GLU A 363 13.22 9.06 -15.15
N ARG A 364 12.47 9.77 -16.00
CA ARG A 364 12.43 11.23 -15.99
C ARG A 364 11.71 11.79 -14.77
N MET A 365 10.56 11.22 -14.41
CA MET A 365 9.80 11.64 -13.22
C MET A 365 10.66 11.46 -11.96
N THR A 366 11.28 10.29 -11.82
CA THR A 366 12.18 9.98 -10.72
C THR A 366 13.37 10.94 -10.67
N ALA A 367 13.98 11.24 -11.82
CA ALA A 367 15.11 12.17 -11.88
C ALA A 367 14.72 13.62 -11.47
N GLU A 368 13.52 14.09 -11.81
CA GLU A 368 13.07 15.43 -11.39
C GLU A 368 12.75 15.47 -9.89
N ARG A 369 12.15 14.42 -9.33
CA ARG A 369 11.93 14.28 -7.90
C ARG A 369 13.24 14.25 -7.11
N ALA A 370 14.23 13.52 -7.61
CA ALA A 370 15.55 13.38 -6.98
C ALA A 370 16.32 14.71 -6.85
N LYS A 371 15.96 15.74 -7.62
CA LYS A 371 16.53 17.09 -7.51
C LYS A 371 15.92 17.90 -6.36
N GLN A 372 14.79 17.46 -5.81
CA GLN A 372 14.09 18.23 -4.79
C GLN A 372 14.76 18.06 -3.41
N PRO A 373 14.81 19.12 -2.60
CA PRO A 373 15.35 19.03 -1.25
C PRO A 373 14.60 18.00 -0.39
N GLY A 374 15.34 17.16 0.34
CA GLY A 374 14.76 16.16 1.24
C GLY A 374 14.21 14.91 0.55
N TYR A 375 14.33 14.76 -0.75
CA TYR A 375 14.03 13.51 -1.45
C TYR A 375 14.91 12.36 -0.94
N VAL A 376 14.31 11.19 -0.76
CA VAL A 376 15.00 9.98 -0.29
C VAL A 376 14.87 8.84 -1.33
N SER A 377 13.66 8.53 -1.74
CA SER A 377 13.36 7.44 -2.69
C SER A 377 11.96 7.65 -3.30
N LEU A 378 11.55 6.78 -4.20
CA LEU A 378 10.14 6.62 -4.53
C LEU A 378 9.38 6.05 -3.33
N SER A 379 8.05 6.27 -3.26
CA SER A 379 7.14 5.69 -2.25
C SER A 379 6.51 4.38 -2.70
N PHE A 380 6.55 4.10 -4.02
CA PHE A 380 6.16 2.86 -4.69
C PHE A 380 6.69 2.87 -6.13
N PRO A 381 6.66 1.73 -6.87
CA PRO A 381 7.07 1.70 -8.27
C PRO A 381 6.15 2.58 -9.11
N THR A 382 6.71 3.47 -9.93
CA THR A 382 5.90 4.32 -10.82
C THR A 382 5.04 3.46 -11.76
N ILE A 383 3.75 3.73 -11.81
CA ILE A 383 2.83 3.17 -12.77
C ILE A 383 2.69 4.19 -13.91
N ALA A 384 3.25 3.90 -15.07
CA ALA A 384 3.09 4.70 -16.28
C ALA A 384 2.45 3.80 -17.34
N GLY A 385 1.14 3.92 -17.53
CA GLY A 385 0.38 3.05 -18.42
C GLY A 385 -0.27 3.82 -19.57
N PHE A 386 0.19 3.53 -20.81
CA PHE A 386 -0.37 4.14 -22.01
C PHE A 386 -1.45 3.23 -22.63
N ASN A 387 -2.64 3.77 -22.85
CA ASN A 387 -3.79 3.06 -23.43
C ASN A 387 -4.08 1.74 -22.68
N ALA A 388 -3.96 0.59 -23.33
CA ALA A 388 -4.28 -0.74 -22.76
C ALA A 388 -3.50 -1.03 -21.46
N ASN A 389 -2.25 -0.60 -21.37
CA ASN A 389 -1.43 -0.76 -20.15
C ASN A 389 -2.00 0.02 -18.97
N GLY A 390 -2.60 1.21 -19.21
CA GLY A 390 -3.31 1.97 -18.19
C GLY A 390 -4.57 1.29 -17.64
N ALA A 391 -5.10 0.28 -18.36
CA ALA A 391 -6.22 -0.51 -17.87
C ALA A 391 -5.83 -1.55 -16.80
N LEU A 392 -4.54 -1.74 -16.57
CA LEU A 392 -3.97 -2.58 -15.49
C LEU A 392 -3.71 -1.70 -14.27
N PRO A 393 -4.48 -1.78 -13.17
CA PRO A 393 -4.37 -0.82 -12.06
C PRO A 393 -2.98 -0.76 -11.41
N HIS A 394 -2.25 -1.89 -11.42
CA HIS A 394 -0.91 -2.03 -10.86
C HIS A 394 0.12 -2.37 -11.96
N TYR A 395 -0.06 -1.79 -13.16
CA TYR A 395 0.86 -1.99 -14.28
C TYR A 395 2.29 -1.58 -13.91
N ARG A 396 3.24 -2.36 -14.40
CA ARG A 396 4.67 -2.03 -14.32
C ARG A 396 5.32 -2.26 -15.68
N ALA A 397 5.86 -1.20 -16.26
CA ALA A 397 6.70 -1.32 -17.45
C ALA A 397 8.01 -2.05 -17.11
N THR A 398 8.42 -2.98 -17.97
CA THR A 398 9.71 -3.66 -17.88
C THR A 398 10.49 -3.50 -19.17
N PRO A 399 11.82 -3.69 -19.20
CA PRO A 399 12.60 -3.61 -20.43
C PRO A 399 12.10 -4.54 -21.56
N GLU A 400 11.41 -5.62 -21.18
CA GLU A 400 10.85 -6.61 -22.09
C GLU A 400 9.42 -6.28 -22.55
N ALA A 401 8.69 -5.44 -21.78
CA ALA A 401 7.28 -5.13 -22.02
C ALA A 401 6.94 -3.70 -21.59
N TYR A 402 6.86 -2.79 -22.56
CA TYR A 402 6.47 -1.39 -22.37
C TYR A 402 5.91 -0.79 -23.65
N ALA A 403 5.12 0.27 -23.53
CA ALA A 403 4.65 1.02 -24.69
C ALA A 403 5.57 2.21 -25.01
N VAL A 404 5.69 2.49 -26.31
CA VAL A 404 6.33 3.69 -26.86
C VAL A 404 5.24 4.67 -27.28
N LEU A 405 5.26 5.88 -26.72
CA LEU A 405 4.26 6.92 -26.98
C LEU A 405 4.63 7.76 -28.21
N SER A 406 5.92 8.07 -28.36
CA SER A 406 6.41 8.85 -29.50
C SER A 406 7.85 8.51 -29.87
N THR A 407 8.19 8.88 -31.10
CA THR A 407 9.54 8.85 -31.66
C THR A 407 9.84 10.20 -32.34
N PRO A 408 11.07 10.47 -32.80
CA PRO A 408 11.37 11.66 -33.60
C PRO A 408 10.52 11.80 -34.88
N ALA A 409 9.85 10.73 -35.33
CA ALA A 409 8.96 10.76 -36.48
C ALA A 409 7.52 11.18 -36.16
N GLY A 410 7.15 11.30 -34.89
CA GLY A 410 5.80 11.65 -34.44
C GLY A 410 5.26 10.75 -33.32
N LEU A 411 4.00 10.90 -32.98
CA LEU A 411 3.29 10.04 -32.05
C LEU A 411 3.14 8.63 -32.65
N THR A 412 3.27 7.61 -31.80
CA THR A 412 3.03 6.21 -32.21
C THR A 412 1.54 5.89 -32.24
N ALA A 413 0.78 6.47 -31.30
CA ALA A 413 -0.67 6.39 -31.19
C ALA A 413 -1.20 7.61 -30.41
N GLU A 414 -2.51 7.87 -30.55
CA GLU A 414 -3.26 8.77 -29.67
C GLU A 414 -3.96 7.98 -28.56
N GLY A 415 -4.24 8.60 -27.44
CA GLY A 415 -4.98 7.97 -26.35
C GLY A 415 -4.76 8.59 -24.98
N LEU A 416 -4.85 7.77 -23.92
CA LEU A 416 -4.70 8.21 -22.54
C LEU A 416 -3.42 7.63 -21.93
N LEU A 417 -2.68 8.49 -21.24
CA LEU A 417 -1.53 8.13 -20.42
C LEU A 417 -1.89 8.30 -18.95
N LEU A 418 -1.97 7.20 -18.21
CA LEU A 418 -2.11 7.20 -16.76
C LEU A 418 -0.71 7.17 -16.15
N ILE A 419 -0.44 8.11 -15.23
CA ILE A 419 0.77 8.11 -14.40
C ILE A 419 0.34 8.17 -12.95
N ASP A 420 0.72 7.13 -12.20
CA ASP A 420 0.57 7.03 -10.77
C ASP A 420 1.96 6.89 -10.14
N SER A 421 2.30 7.80 -9.23
CA SER A 421 3.66 7.91 -8.73
C SER A 421 3.73 8.71 -7.43
N GLY A 422 4.75 8.41 -6.64
CA GLY A 422 4.98 9.11 -5.39
C GLY A 422 6.44 9.04 -4.94
N ALA A 423 6.76 9.79 -3.91
CA ALA A 423 8.10 9.85 -3.35
C ALA A 423 8.10 9.93 -1.83
N GLN A 424 9.21 9.50 -1.26
CA GLN A 424 9.57 9.67 0.15
C GLN A 424 10.43 10.92 0.27
N TYR A 425 9.95 11.88 1.05
CA TYR A 425 10.69 13.05 1.50
C TYR A 425 10.89 12.96 3.02
N LEU A 426 11.95 13.56 3.56
CA LEU A 426 12.17 13.59 5.01
C LEU A 426 10.97 14.15 5.80
N GLY A 427 10.17 15.00 5.17
CA GLY A 427 8.96 15.63 5.73
C GLY A 427 7.63 15.05 5.23
N GLY A 428 7.60 13.91 4.55
CA GLY A 428 6.34 13.31 4.11
C GLY A 428 6.48 12.26 3.03
N THR A 429 5.38 11.57 2.78
CA THR A 429 5.21 10.59 1.69
C THR A 429 4.20 11.16 0.70
N THR A 430 4.51 11.16 -0.60
CA THR A 430 3.60 11.63 -1.63
C THR A 430 3.05 10.47 -2.44
N ASP A 431 1.86 10.69 -2.98
CA ASP A 431 1.11 9.76 -3.81
C ASP A 431 0.14 10.57 -4.67
N ILE A 432 0.15 10.33 -5.99
CA ILE A 432 -0.69 11.07 -6.93
C ILE A 432 -0.86 10.35 -8.25
N THR A 433 -2.09 10.25 -8.71
CA THR A 433 -2.39 9.79 -10.07
C THR A 433 -2.94 10.92 -10.93
N ARG A 434 -2.42 11.02 -12.16
CA ARG A 434 -2.96 11.86 -13.24
C ARG A 434 -3.11 11.07 -14.53
N VAL A 435 -4.12 11.45 -15.31
CA VAL A 435 -4.32 10.94 -16.67
C VAL A 435 -4.30 12.09 -17.64
N TRP A 436 -3.50 11.96 -18.70
CA TRP A 436 -3.28 12.96 -19.73
C TRP A 436 -3.66 12.46 -21.10
N ALA A 437 -4.26 13.33 -21.90
CA ALA A 437 -4.49 13.03 -23.31
C ALA A 437 -3.18 13.14 -24.10
N ILE A 438 -2.85 12.10 -24.83
CA ILE A 438 -1.81 12.08 -25.87
C ILE A 438 -2.52 12.17 -27.21
N GLY A 439 -2.39 13.31 -27.90
CA GLY A 439 -3.24 13.62 -29.05
C GLY A 439 -4.65 14.08 -28.65
N THR A 440 -5.68 13.69 -29.42
CA THR A 440 -7.05 14.11 -29.22
C THR A 440 -7.89 13.01 -28.55
N PRO A 441 -8.38 13.21 -27.31
CA PRO A 441 -9.17 12.21 -26.65
C PRO A 441 -10.56 12.04 -27.32
N THR A 442 -11.00 10.81 -27.43
CA THR A 442 -12.32 10.45 -27.97
C THR A 442 -13.46 10.86 -27.01
N ALA A 443 -14.69 10.97 -27.53
CA ALA A 443 -15.86 11.26 -26.69
C ALA A 443 -16.07 10.21 -25.58
N ALA A 444 -15.76 8.93 -25.85
CA ALA A 444 -15.85 7.86 -24.86
C ALA A 444 -14.80 8.03 -23.73
N GLN A 445 -13.57 8.38 -24.09
CA GLN A 445 -12.51 8.67 -23.11
C GLN A 445 -12.86 9.88 -22.25
N LYS A 446 -13.36 10.96 -22.84
CA LYS A 446 -13.82 12.15 -22.11
C LYS A 446 -14.96 11.83 -21.14
N ARG A 447 -15.94 11.04 -21.58
CA ARG A 447 -17.04 10.61 -20.73
C ARG A 447 -16.52 9.82 -19.52
N ASP A 448 -15.73 8.80 -19.75
CA ASP A 448 -15.17 7.95 -18.68
C ASP A 448 -14.30 8.76 -17.71
N TYR A 449 -13.42 9.63 -18.24
CA TYR A 449 -12.58 10.53 -17.44
C TYR A 449 -13.43 11.45 -16.55
N THR A 450 -14.49 12.03 -17.12
CA THR A 450 -15.36 12.95 -16.38
C THR A 450 -16.14 12.24 -15.28
N LEU A 451 -16.58 10.99 -15.50
CA LEU A 451 -17.25 10.19 -14.46
C LEU A 451 -16.32 9.91 -13.27
N VAL A 452 -15.05 9.53 -13.54
CA VAL A 452 -14.04 9.33 -12.48
C VAL A 452 -13.78 10.66 -11.76
N LEU A 453 -13.59 11.76 -12.51
CA LEU A 453 -13.38 13.09 -11.93
C LEU A 453 -14.55 13.50 -11.03
N LYS A 454 -15.80 13.23 -11.41
CA LYS A 454 -16.97 13.51 -10.56
C LYS A 454 -16.91 12.75 -9.24
N GLY A 455 -16.43 11.52 -9.26
CA GLY A 455 -16.18 10.73 -8.03
C GLY A 455 -15.16 11.41 -7.12
N THR A 456 -13.99 11.78 -7.67
CA THR A 456 -12.93 12.51 -6.97
C THR A 456 -13.45 13.84 -6.38
N LEU A 457 -14.13 14.65 -7.20
CA LEU A 457 -14.70 15.93 -6.78
C LEU A 457 -15.78 15.76 -5.71
N GLY A 458 -16.66 14.77 -5.88
CA GLY A 458 -17.76 14.49 -4.97
C GLY A 458 -17.26 14.20 -3.56
N LEU A 459 -16.24 13.35 -3.45
CA LEU A 459 -15.64 12.99 -2.17
C LEU A 459 -14.77 14.11 -1.59
N SER A 460 -13.91 14.75 -2.40
CA SER A 460 -12.96 15.78 -1.94
C SER A 460 -13.64 17.00 -1.28
N ARG A 461 -14.87 17.32 -1.66
CA ARG A 461 -15.61 18.47 -1.13
C ARG A 461 -16.58 18.14 -0.01
N MET A 462 -16.59 16.88 0.45
CA MET A 462 -17.47 16.47 1.54
C MET A 462 -17.15 17.15 2.86
N ARG A 463 -18.22 17.38 3.62
CA ARG A 463 -18.16 17.65 5.06
C ARG A 463 -18.95 16.56 5.76
N PHE A 464 -18.37 15.98 6.81
CA PHE A 464 -18.96 14.84 7.51
C PHE A 464 -18.65 14.90 9.01
N PRO A 465 -19.48 14.28 9.86
CA PRO A 465 -19.24 14.22 11.30
C PRO A 465 -17.89 13.57 11.62
N GLN A 466 -17.14 14.12 12.58
CA GLN A 466 -15.97 13.45 13.15
C GLN A 466 -16.36 12.08 13.70
N GLY A 467 -15.56 11.06 13.39
CA GLY A 467 -15.86 9.68 13.80
C GLY A 467 -16.69 8.88 12.77
N THR A 468 -17.07 9.50 11.64
CA THR A 468 -17.63 8.74 10.51
C THR A 468 -16.64 7.65 10.11
N LEU A 469 -17.12 6.41 9.98
CA LEU A 469 -16.27 5.28 9.56
C LEU A 469 -15.90 5.42 8.09
N ALA A 470 -14.61 5.35 7.77
CA ALA A 470 -14.09 5.62 6.43
C ALA A 470 -14.79 4.82 5.30
N PRO A 471 -15.14 3.52 5.47
CA PRO A 471 -15.85 2.77 4.44
C PRO A 471 -17.22 3.36 4.06
N MET A 472 -17.87 4.11 4.94
CA MET A 472 -19.15 4.75 4.64
C MET A 472 -19.03 5.85 3.57
N LEU A 473 -17.83 6.37 3.33
CA LEU A 473 -17.57 7.43 2.36
C LEU A 473 -17.33 6.90 0.94
N ASP A 474 -17.05 5.61 0.78
CA ASP A 474 -16.70 4.96 -0.49
C ASP A 474 -17.78 5.14 -1.58
N ALA A 475 -19.04 4.98 -1.20
CA ALA A 475 -20.17 5.11 -2.11
C ALA A 475 -20.27 6.49 -2.78
N VAL A 476 -19.74 7.54 -2.15
CA VAL A 476 -19.80 8.91 -2.70
C VAL A 476 -18.93 9.03 -3.95
N ALA A 477 -17.74 8.44 -3.94
CA ALA A 477 -16.86 8.43 -5.10
C ALA A 477 -17.35 7.47 -6.20
N ARG A 478 -18.04 6.37 -5.82
CA ARG A 478 -18.56 5.39 -6.77
C ARG A 478 -19.89 5.81 -7.42
N ALA A 479 -20.68 6.66 -6.76
CA ALA A 479 -22.02 7.00 -7.20
C ALA A 479 -22.12 7.49 -8.66
N PRO A 480 -21.22 8.35 -9.19
CA PRO A 480 -21.24 8.72 -10.60
C PRO A 480 -21.04 7.56 -11.57
N LEU A 481 -20.21 6.58 -11.19
CA LEU A 481 -19.94 5.38 -12.00
C LEU A 481 -21.12 4.40 -11.91
N TRP A 482 -21.65 4.16 -10.72
CA TRP A 482 -22.79 3.26 -10.52
C TRP A 482 -24.05 3.73 -11.25
N ALA A 483 -24.26 5.06 -11.35
CA ALA A 483 -25.35 5.63 -12.12
C ALA A 483 -25.31 5.23 -13.61
N GLU A 484 -24.12 4.87 -14.12
CA GLU A 484 -23.88 4.45 -15.49
C GLU A 484 -23.63 2.92 -15.61
N GLY A 485 -23.87 2.15 -14.54
CA GLY A 485 -23.62 0.71 -14.49
C GLY A 485 -22.14 0.33 -14.50
N LEU A 486 -21.24 1.23 -14.08
CA LEU A 486 -19.80 1.06 -14.05
C LEU A 486 -19.30 0.96 -12.61
N ASP A 487 -18.14 0.31 -12.39
CA ASP A 487 -17.49 0.20 -11.09
C ASP A 487 -15.97 -0.03 -11.25
N PHE A 488 -15.22 -0.02 -10.15
CA PHE A 488 -13.81 -0.39 -10.08
C PHE A 488 -13.53 -1.33 -8.92
N GLY A 489 -12.47 -2.15 -9.05
CA GLY A 489 -12.21 -3.28 -8.16
C GLY A 489 -11.35 -2.97 -6.94
N HIS A 490 -10.68 -1.81 -6.87
CA HIS A 490 -9.84 -1.43 -5.73
C HIS A 490 -10.57 -0.52 -4.72
N GLY A 491 -9.91 -0.17 -3.61
CA GLY A 491 -10.41 0.82 -2.66
C GLY A 491 -10.45 2.22 -3.28
N THR A 492 -11.32 3.08 -2.76
CA THR A 492 -11.37 4.49 -3.16
C THR A 492 -10.26 5.31 -2.52
N GLY A 493 -9.69 4.83 -1.42
CA GLY A 493 -8.59 5.50 -0.75
C GLY A 493 -8.08 4.77 0.50
N HIS A 494 -6.85 5.09 0.87
CA HIS A 494 -6.12 4.52 2.00
C HIS A 494 -5.45 5.62 2.82
N GLY A 495 -5.07 5.32 4.06
CA GLY A 495 -4.22 6.19 4.86
C GLY A 495 -2.81 6.27 4.29
N VAL A 496 -2.09 7.36 4.58
CA VAL A 496 -0.71 7.59 4.13
C VAL A 496 0.18 7.96 5.31
N GLY A 497 1.37 7.37 5.36
CA GLY A 497 2.36 7.59 6.41
C GLY A 497 3.06 8.95 6.31
N TYR A 498 3.77 9.31 7.36
CA TYR A 498 4.65 10.47 7.43
C TYR A 498 6.10 10.04 7.29
N PHE A 499 6.64 10.09 6.07
CA PHE A 499 7.93 9.49 5.73
C PHE A 499 7.98 8.03 6.22
N LEU A 500 6.94 7.28 5.84
CA LEU A 500 6.68 5.88 6.16
C LEU A 500 5.96 5.21 4.98
N ASN A 501 5.20 4.14 5.24
CA ASN A 501 4.48 3.41 4.21
C ASN A 501 3.48 4.32 3.47
N VAL A 502 3.43 4.22 2.15
CA VAL A 502 2.43 4.91 1.34
C VAL A 502 1.03 4.41 1.69
N HIS A 503 0.86 3.10 1.93
CA HIS A 503 -0.37 2.52 2.45
C HIS A 503 -0.30 2.38 3.96
N GLU A 504 -1.09 3.16 4.68
CA GLU A 504 -1.17 3.17 6.14
C GLU A 504 -2.62 2.98 6.60
N GLY A 505 -2.82 2.24 7.69
CA GLY A 505 -4.11 2.17 8.36
C GLY A 505 -4.22 3.14 9.56
N PRO A 506 -5.34 3.11 10.29
CA PRO A 506 -6.43 2.14 10.20
C PRO A 506 -7.54 2.52 9.21
N GLN A 507 -7.64 3.80 8.78
CA GLN A 507 -8.69 4.25 7.89
C GLN A 507 -8.46 3.76 6.44
N SER A 508 -9.54 3.29 5.80
CA SER A 508 -9.58 2.95 4.38
C SER A 508 -10.97 3.28 3.84
N ILE A 509 -11.03 4.09 2.80
CA ILE A 509 -12.27 4.38 2.08
C ILE A 509 -12.44 3.27 1.03
N SER A 510 -13.24 2.26 1.34
CA SER A 510 -13.35 1.04 0.52
C SER A 510 -14.67 0.31 0.80
N LYS A 511 -14.93 -0.77 0.05
CA LYS A 511 -16.06 -1.68 0.29
C LYS A 511 -15.88 -2.58 1.53
N ALA A 512 -14.89 -2.32 2.39
CA ALA A 512 -14.66 -3.10 3.60
C ALA A 512 -15.81 -2.98 4.59
N VAL A 513 -15.98 -4.00 5.43
CA VAL A 513 -16.91 -3.94 6.55
C VAL A 513 -16.43 -2.88 7.54
N PRO A 514 -17.26 -1.87 7.86
CA PRO A 514 -16.87 -0.80 8.78
C PRO A 514 -16.61 -1.33 10.19
N VAL A 515 -15.48 -0.94 10.78
CA VAL A 515 -15.13 -1.22 12.18
C VAL A 515 -14.75 0.08 12.90
N PRO A 516 -14.93 0.17 14.25
CA PRO A 516 -14.68 1.40 15.01
C PRO A 516 -13.31 2.04 14.81
N ASP A 517 -12.27 1.22 14.61
CA ASP A 517 -10.89 1.71 14.39
C ASP A 517 -10.73 2.52 13.10
N MET A 518 -11.65 2.35 12.12
CA MET A 518 -11.67 3.09 10.86
C MET A 518 -12.32 4.47 10.96
N ALA A 519 -12.58 4.97 12.17
CA ALA A 519 -13.18 6.28 12.38
C ALA A 519 -12.27 7.40 11.86
N MET A 520 -12.82 8.28 11.03
CA MET A 520 -12.12 9.45 10.49
C MET A 520 -11.93 10.50 11.59
N LEU A 521 -10.67 10.86 11.84
CA LEU A 521 -10.26 11.80 12.88
C LEU A 521 -9.43 12.95 12.31
N PRO A 522 -9.33 14.10 13.01
CA PRO A 522 -8.46 15.20 12.59
C PRO A 522 -7.00 14.77 12.46
N GLY A 523 -6.31 15.27 11.45
CA GLY A 523 -4.90 14.98 11.19
C GLY A 523 -4.65 13.69 10.39
N MET A 524 -5.68 12.90 10.07
CA MET A 524 -5.53 11.75 9.18
C MET A 524 -5.33 12.22 7.73
N ILE A 525 -4.39 11.58 7.04
CA ILE A 525 -4.18 11.75 5.60
C ILE A 525 -4.71 10.52 4.89
N THR A 526 -5.45 10.74 3.81
CA THR A 526 -6.09 9.66 3.05
C THR A 526 -6.00 9.98 1.56
N SER A 527 -5.79 8.97 0.70
CA SER A 527 -5.95 9.12 -0.74
C SER A 527 -7.43 9.18 -1.12
N ILE A 528 -7.72 9.86 -2.23
CA ILE A 528 -9.01 9.82 -2.92
C ILE A 528 -8.69 9.50 -4.38
N GLU A 529 -8.89 8.26 -4.79
CA GLU A 529 -8.37 7.68 -6.03
C GLU A 529 -9.39 6.79 -6.79
N PRO A 530 -10.63 7.22 -7.01
CA PRO A 530 -11.54 6.42 -7.84
C PRO A 530 -10.96 6.19 -9.21
N GLY A 531 -11.32 5.06 -9.84
CA GLY A 531 -10.84 4.69 -11.17
C GLY A 531 -11.91 4.10 -12.06
N LEU A 532 -11.56 3.88 -13.33
CA LEU A 532 -12.33 3.13 -14.30
C LEU A 532 -11.36 2.50 -15.30
N TYR A 533 -11.48 1.20 -15.51
CA TYR A 533 -10.55 0.44 -16.33
C TYR A 533 -11.32 -0.31 -17.40
N ARG A 534 -10.90 -0.13 -18.67
CA ARG A 534 -11.46 -0.84 -19.82
C ARG A 534 -10.40 -1.77 -20.37
N PRO A 535 -10.46 -3.06 -20.08
CA PRO A 535 -9.47 -4.04 -20.53
C PRO A 535 -9.15 -3.91 -22.01
N GLY A 536 -7.85 -3.89 -22.33
CA GLY A 536 -7.35 -3.74 -23.71
C GLY A 536 -7.56 -2.36 -24.35
N GLN A 537 -8.07 -1.35 -23.63
CA GLN A 537 -8.36 -0.03 -24.18
C GLN A 537 -7.67 1.10 -23.42
N TRP A 538 -8.14 1.45 -22.21
CA TRP A 538 -7.57 2.50 -21.36
C TRP A 538 -7.96 2.32 -19.89
N GLY A 539 -7.17 2.92 -19.01
CA GLY A 539 -7.49 3.12 -17.61
C GLY A 539 -7.48 4.59 -17.22
N ILE A 540 -8.29 4.92 -16.24
CA ILE A 540 -8.40 6.27 -15.68
C ILE A 540 -8.41 6.14 -14.17
N ARG A 541 -7.51 6.86 -13.49
CA ARG A 541 -7.50 7.11 -12.04
C ARG A 541 -7.16 8.57 -11.83
N ILE A 542 -7.90 9.26 -10.98
CA ILE A 542 -7.62 10.67 -10.64
C ILE A 542 -7.53 10.75 -9.14
N GLU A 543 -6.33 11.00 -8.66
CA GLU A 543 -5.98 10.90 -7.26
C GLU A 543 -5.42 12.18 -6.68
N ASN A 544 -5.82 12.46 -5.44
CA ASN A 544 -5.18 13.40 -4.55
C ASN A 544 -5.10 12.84 -3.14
N LEU A 545 -4.04 13.16 -2.41
CA LEU A 545 -4.00 13.03 -0.97
C LEU A 545 -4.74 14.20 -0.32
N VAL A 546 -5.49 13.88 0.73
CA VAL A 546 -6.26 14.86 1.50
C VAL A 546 -5.99 14.73 3.00
N LEU A 547 -6.02 15.86 3.71
CA LEU A 547 -5.89 15.93 5.16
C LEU A 547 -7.25 16.21 5.79
N ASN A 548 -7.62 15.44 6.81
CA ASN A 548 -8.80 15.70 7.62
C ASN A 548 -8.59 16.92 8.50
N VAL A 549 -9.33 17.99 8.24
CA VAL A 549 -9.31 19.23 9.02
C VAL A 549 -10.65 19.47 9.73
N LEU A 550 -10.61 20.01 10.95
CA LEU A 550 -11.81 20.44 11.65
C LEU A 550 -12.43 21.65 10.94
N VAL A 551 -13.73 21.60 10.75
CA VAL A 551 -14.49 22.73 10.21
C VAL A 551 -15.59 23.12 11.18
N THR A 552 -15.74 24.44 11.37
CA THR A 552 -16.92 24.95 12.09
C THR A 552 -18.10 24.87 11.11
N PRO A 553 -19.20 24.20 11.47
CA PRO A 553 -20.41 24.26 10.65
C PRO A 553 -20.83 25.72 10.50
N ALA A 554 -21.01 26.18 9.27
CA ALA A 554 -21.68 27.44 9.05
C ALA A 554 -23.19 27.21 9.27
N VAL A 555 -23.62 27.17 10.51
CA VAL A 555 -25.02 27.31 10.89
C VAL A 555 -25.22 28.81 11.09
N PRO A 556 -25.94 29.52 10.19
CA PRO A 556 -26.36 30.88 10.47
C PRO A 556 -27.12 30.86 11.81
N ASP A 557 -26.76 31.75 12.73
CA ASP A 557 -27.41 31.95 14.03
C ASP A 557 -27.12 30.92 15.15
N ALA A 558 -26.14 30.02 15.01
CA ALA A 558 -25.66 29.21 16.14
C ALA A 558 -24.77 30.03 17.07
N GLU A 559 -25.03 29.98 18.38
CA GLU A 559 -24.16 30.58 19.37
C GLU A 559 -22.72 30.06 19.23
N PRO A 560 -21.69 30.92 19.34
CA PRO A 560 -20.31 30.49 19.26
C PRO A 560 -20.00 29.44 20.37
N GLY A 561 -19.73 28.19 19.94
CA GLY A 561 -19.21 27.16 20.85
C GLY A 561 -20.02 25.88 21.01
N THR A 562 -21.23 25.76 20.46
CA THR A 562 -22.01 24.53 20.56
C THR A 562 -22.47 24.08 19.14
N PRO A 563 -21.76 23.13 18.51
CA PRO A 563 -22.31 22.50 17.30
C PRO A 563 -23.51 21.65 17.71
N GLU A 564 -24.68 21.94 17.16
CA GLU A 564 -25.93 21.20 17.43
C GLU A 564 -25.80 19.69 17.16
N TYR A 565 -24.88 19.29 16.28
CA TYR A 565 -24.63 17.91 15.84
C TYR A 565 -23.16 17.46 15.98
N GLY A 566 -22.36 18.05 16.88
CA GLY A 566 -20.98 17.66 17.10
C GLY A 566 -19.95 18.35 16.20
N ARG A 567 -18.75 17.80 16.15
CA ARG A 567 -17.64 18.32 15.34
C ARG A 567 -17.69 17.74 13.92
N TYR A 568 -17.40 18.57 12.92
CA TYR A 568 -17.33 18.16 11.53
C TYR A 568 -15.91 18.20 10.98
N LEU A 569 -15.63 17.32 10.02
CA LEU A 569 -14.43 17.27 9.24
C LEU A 569 -14.70 17.70 7.79
N ALA A 570 -13.68 18.24 7.16
CA ALA A 570 -13.58 18.41 5.73
C ALA A 570 -12.22 17.92 5.25
N PHE A 571 -12.07 17.74 3.96
CA PHE A 571 -10.82 17.39 3.32
C PHE A 571 -10.10 18.65 2.83
N GLU A 572 -8.85 18.86 3.28
CA GLU A 572 -7.89 19.78 2.67
C GLU A 572 -7.10 19.00 1.62
N THR A 573 -7.16 19.40 0.36
CA THR A 573 -6.38 18.76 -0.70
C THR A 573 -4.90 19.13 -0.55
N LEU A 574 -4.05 18.09 -0.47
CA LEU A 574 -2.61 18.22 -0.29
C LEU A 574 -1.84 18.12 -1.61
N SER A 575 -2.20 17.16 -2.48
CA SER A 575 -1.52 16.93 -3.76
C SER A 575 -1.69 18.11 -4.71
N LEU A 576 -0.59 18.53 -5.34
CA LEU A 576 -0.52 19.74 -6.17
C LEU A 576 -0.06 19.40 -7.59
N CYS A 577 -0.99 19.10 -8.48
CA CYS A 577 -0.74 18.95 -9.91
C CYS A 577 -2.04 19.26 -10.67
N PRO A 578 -2.01 20.00 -11.76
CA PRO A 578 -3.20 20.25 -12.57
C PRO A 578 -3.90 18.96 -12.99
N ILE A 579 -5.21 19.01 -13.12
CA ILE A 579 -6.06 17.97 -13.71
C ILE A 579 -6.27 18.32 -15.18
N ASP A 580 -6.08 17.36 -16.08
CA ASP A 580 -6.15 17.62 -17.53
C ASP A 580 -7.57 17.98 -17.98
N THR A 581 -7.77 19.26 -18.35
CA THR A 581 -9.07 19.75 -18.79
C THR A 581 -9.42 19.33 -20.24
N ASP A 582 -8.44 18.91 -21.04
CA ASP A 582 -8.66 18.42 -22.40
C ASP A 582 -9.43 17.09 -22.41
N CYS A 583 -9.29 16.32 -21.31
CA CYS A 583 -10.01 15.06 -21.09
C CYS A 583 -11.43 15.22 -20.55
N ILE A 584 -11.90 16.44 -20.27
CA ILE A 584 -13.20 16.69 -19.65
C ILE A 584 -14.30 16.84 -20.70
N ASP A 585 -15.43 16.16 -20.49
CA ASP A 585 -16.73 16.52 -21.08
C ASP A 585 -17.44 17.50 -20.15
N ARG A 586 -17.35 18.80 -20.47
CA ARG A 586 -17.93 19.88 -19.65
C ARG A 586 -19.44 19.73 -19.43
N SER A 587 -20.15 19.08 -20.36
CA SER A 587 -21.60 18.93 -20.29
C SER A 587 -22.05 18.01 -19.15
N LEU A 588 -21.15 17.14 -18.66
CA LEU A 588 -21.42 16.23 -17.56
C LEU A 588 -21.13 16.83 -16.17
N LEU A 589 -20.41 17.97 -16.10
CA LEU A 589 -20.11 18.63 -14.85
C LEU A 589 -21.18 19.65 -14.46
N ARG A 590 -21.51 19.68 -13.18
CA ARG A 590 -22.31 20.74 -12.57
C ARG A 590 -21.44 21.99 -12.32
N ASP A 591 -22.07 23.14 -12.17
CA ASP A 591 -21.35 24.38 -11.93
C ASP A 591 -20.56 24.39 -10.60
N ASP A 592 -21.06 23.74 -9.57
CA ASP A 592 -20.36 23.59 -8.29
C ASP A 592 -19.12 22.69 -8.40
N GLU A 593 -19.11 21.70 -9.28
CA GLU A 593 -17.96 20.85 -9.58
C GLU A 593 -16.89 21.62 -10.35
N VAL A 594 -17.29 22.44 -11.31
CA VAL A 594 -16.38 23.34 -12.05
C VAL A 594 -15.79 24.41 -11.14
N GLN A 595 -16.58 25.02 -10.26
CA GLN A 595 -16.07 25.99 -9.28
C GLN A 595 -14.99 25.38 -8.39
N TRP A 596 -15.20 24.15 -7.92
CA TRP A 596 -14.21 23.45 -7.09
C TRP A 596 -12.91 23.20 -7.89
N LEU A 597 -13.03 22.68 -9.12
CA LEU A 597 -11.88 22.41 -9.98
C LEU A 597 -11.07 23.69 -10.27
N ASN A 598 -11.75 24.78 -10.61
CA ASN A 598 -11.10 26.06 -10.85
C ASN A 598 -10.42 26.62 -9.58
N ALA A 599 -11.04 26.45 -8.40
CA ALA A 599 -10.43 26.83 -7.12
C ALA A 599 -9.19 25.98 -6.81
N TYR A 600 -9.24 24.67 -7.07
CA TYR A 600 -8.10 23.78 -6.94
C TYR A 600 -6.95 24.19 -7.88
N HIS A 601 -7.22 24.44 -9.17
CA HIS A 601 -6.22 24.91 -10.12
C HIS A 601 -5.61 26.26 -9.71
N ALA A 602 -6.41 27.18 -9.17
CA ALA A 602 -5.91 28.46 -8.66
C ALA A 602 -4.99 28.26 -7.45
N ASP A 603 -5.28 27.31 -6.54
CA ASP A 603 -4.40 26.99 -5.41
C ASP A 603 -3.10 26.32 -5.87
N VAL A 604 -3.17 25.37 -6.81
CA VAL A 604 -2.01 24.74 -7.45
C VAL A 604 -1.10 25.80 -8.08
N LEU A 605 -1.67 26.71 -8.88
CA LEU A 605 -0.93 27.80 -9.50
C LEU A 605 -0.26 28.69 -8.45
N ARG A 606 -1.00 29.12 -7.43
CA ARG A 606 -0.51 30.00 -6.37
C ARG A 606 0.66 29.39 -5.60
N ARG A 607 0.57 28.10 -5.26
CA ARG A 607 1.56 27.42 -4.43
C ARG A 607 2.80 27.01 -5.21
N LEU A 608 2.66 26.60 -6.47
CA LEU A 608 3.77 26.10 -7.27
C LEU A 608 4.49 27.18 -8.07
N SER A 609 3.84 28.30 -8.44
CA SER A 609 4.48 29.38 -9.22
C SER A 609 5.78 29.92 -8.62
N PRO A 610 5.95 30.05 -7.28
CA PRO A 610 7.22 30.49 -6.71
C PRO A 610 8.35 29.45 -6.81
N LEU A 611 8.03 28.19 -7.10
CA LEU A 611 8.96 27.06 -7.04
C LEU A 611 9.45 26.62 -8.42
N VAL A 612 8.83 27.12 -9.50
CA VAL A 612 9.15 26.73 -10.87
C VAL A 612 9.42 27.96 -11.75
N THR A 613 10.21 27.78 -12.81
CA THR A 613 10.58 28.85 -13.74
C THR A 613 10.53 28.36 -15.18
N GLY A 614 10.70 29.28 -16.14
CA GLY A 614 10.82 28.93 -17.57
C GLY A 614 9.63 28.12 -18.10
N ASP A 615 9.93 27.02 -18.79
CA ASP A 615 8.93 26.16 -19.44
C ASP A 615 7.98 25.51 -18.45
N ALA A 616 8.47 25.13 -17.26
CA ALA A 616 7.65 24.56 -16.20
C ALA A 616 6.60 25.56 -15.67
N LEU A 617 6.99 26.83 -15.49
CA LEU A 617 6.04 27.87 -15.10
C LEU A 617 5.03 28.16 -16.22
N ALA A 618 5.47 28.22 -17.45
CA ALA A 618 4.60 28.45 -18.60
C ALA A 618 3.61 27.28 -18.77
N TRP A 619 4.05 26.03 -18.57
CA TRP A 619 3.20 24.85 -18.57
C TRP A 619 2.16 24.93 -17.45
N LEU A 620 2.58 25.21 -16.22
CA LEU A 620 1.69 25.34 -15.06
C LEU A 620 0.60 26.39 -15.30
N GLN A 621 0.98 27.57 -15.80
CA GLN A 621 0.04 28.65 -16.13
C GLN A 621 -0.99 28.26 -17.18
N ARG A 622 -0.59 27.49 -18.20
CA ARG A 622 -1.53 27.01 -19.22
C ARG A 622 -2.48 25.96 -18.67
N ARG A 623 -1.95 24.98 -17.90
CA ARG A 623 -2.71 23.81 -17.41
C ARG A 623 -3.62 24.12 -16.21
N THR A 624 -3.50 25.32 -15.63
CA THR A 624 -4.35 25.79 -14.52
C THR A 624 -5.37 26.86 -14.95
N GLN A 625 -5.57 27.06 -16.26
CA GLN A 625 -6.61 27.97 -16.73
C GLN A 625 -8.00 27.46 -16.30
N PRO A 626 -8.93 28.39 -15.95
CA PRO A 626 -10.32 28.01 -15.63
C PRO A 626 -10.99 27.23 -16.78
N LEU A 627 -11.82 26.25 -16.39
CA LEU A 627 -12.63 25.46 -17.32
C LEU A 627 -13.90 26.23 -17.71
#